data_7af5d1e193cfe46f36dc9181bd5b86f3
#
_entry.id   7af5d1e193cfe46f36dc9181bd5b86f3
#
_cell.length_a   1.000
_cell.length_b   1.000
_cell.length_c   1.000
_cell.angle_alpha   90.00
_cell.angle_beta   90.00
_cell.angle_gamma   90.00
#
_symmetry.space_group_name_H-M   'P 1'
#
loop_
_entity.id
_entity.type
_entity.pdbx_description
1 polymer ?
#
loop_
_entity_poly.entity_id
_entity_poly.type
_entity_poly.pdbx_seq_one_letter_code
_entity_poly.pdbx_strand_id
1 'polypeptide(L)'
;MLLPERQIDTFMAEVDKPEQPEEQPEDIAQPELDLQPLTGLDVSIAKPKQNFKAGGSFFRDGEYIPLFKVQPIYPRRAQERGTQGYAIVTMTITASGTVEDVQPLEGYCGDPTNPETEFRPCTIFNSASTRAAQKLKYKPKIVDGKATPVEGVLHRFTFIMEQN
;
A
#
# COMPACT_ATOMS: atom_id res chain seq x y z
N MET A 1 1.19 16.80 -76.08
CA MET A 1 1.51 15.42 -75.70
C MET A 1 0.91 15.14 -74.33
N LEU A 2 -0.20 14.48 -74.33
CA LEU A 2 -0.87 14.12 -73.09
C LEU A 2 -0.30 12.75 -72.68
N LEU A 3 0.33 12.67 -71.51
CA LEU A 3 0.76 11.45 -70.91
C LEU A 3 -0.44 10.65 -70.40
N PRO A 4 -0.53 9.34 -70.66
CA PRO A 4 -1.64 8.59 -70.15
C PRO A 4 -1.55 8.47 -68.61
N GLU A 5 -2.65 8.80 -67.97
CA GLU A 5 -2.84 8.52 -66.54
C GLU A 5 -2.70 7.03 -66.31
N ARG A 6 -1.72 6.69 -65.50
CA ARG A 6 -1.63 5.33 -64.94
C ARG A 6 -2.78 5.17 -63.96
N GLN A 7 -3.78 4.40 -64.34
CA GLN A 7 -4.74 3.88 -63.39
C GLN A 7 -3.97 2.97 -62.43
N ILE A 8 -3.88 3.42 -61.23
CA ILE A 8 -3.43 2.55 -60.14
C ILE A 8 -4.64 1.68 -59.77
N ASP A 9 -4.67 0.47 -60.30
CA ASP A 9 -5.59 -0.54 -59.81
C ASP A 9 -5.20 -0.81 -58.34
N THR A 10 -5.96 -0.20 -57.46
CA THR A 10 -5.94 -0.60 -56.06
C THR A 10 -6.52 -1.99 -55.94
N PHE A 11 -5.66 -2.97 -56.07
CA PHE A 11 -5.99 -4.31 -55.61
C PHE A 11 -6.22 -4.20 -54.10
N MET A 12 -7.47 -4.06 -53.71
CA MET A 12 -7.86 -4.42 -52.35
C MET A 12 -7.75 -5.94 -52.29
N ALA A 13 -6.62 -6.39 -51.79
CA ALA A 13 -6.52 -7.74 -51.32
C ALA A 13 -7.50 -7.86 -50.15
N GLU A 14 -8.62 -8.47 -50.41
CA GLU A 14 -9.52 -8.97 -49.38
C GLU A 14 -8.69 -9.95 -48.55
N VAL A 15 -8.23 -9.46 -47.40
CA VAL A 15 -7.57 -10.32 -46.43
C VAL A 15 -8.66 -11.25 -45.90
N ASP A 16 -8.68 -12.44 -46.40
CA ASP A 16 -9.44 -13.52 -45.82
C ASP A 16 -9.03 -13.61 -44.35
N LYS A 17 -9.89 -13.11 -43.52
CA LYS A 17 -9.77 -13.21 -42.08
C LYS A 17 -9.93 -14.69 -41.77
N PRO A 18 -8.90 -15.39 -41.24
CA PRO A 18 -9.09 -16.73 -40.82
C PRO A 18 -10.20 -16.76 -39.77
N GLU A 19 -11.29 -17.47 -40.10
CA GLU A 19 -12.29 -17.81 -39.10
C GLU A 19 -11.55 -18.51 -37.95
N GLN A 20 -11.44 -17.81 -36.86
CA GLN A 20 -11.06 -18.46 -35.58
C GLN A 20 -12.18 -19.44 -35.29
N PRO A 21 -11.87 -20.72 -35.11
CA PRO A 21 -12.87 -21.65 -34.60
C PRO A 21 -13.32 -21.06 -33.25
N GLU A 22 -14.63 -20.82 -33.17
CA GLU A 22 -15.25 -20.49 -31.87
C GLU A 22 -15.00 -21.74 -31.00
N GLU A 23 -13.98 -21.61 -30.13
CA GLU A 23 -13.83 -22.52 -29.01
C GLU A 23 -15.06 -22.32 -28.15
N GLN A 24 -16.00 -23.23 -28.26
CA GLN A 24 -17.09 -23.37 -27.31
C GLN A 24 -16.44 -23.45 -25.93
N PRO A 25 -16.86 -22.63 -24.97
CA PRO A 25 -16.38 -22.82 -23.62
C PRO A 25 -16.76 -24.24 -23.20
N GLU A 26 -15.76 -25.09 -23.07
CA GLU A 26 -15.95 -26.37 -22.42
C GLU A 26 -16.52 -26.06 -21.03
N ASP A 27 -17.73 -26.57 -20.84
CA ASP A 27 -18.42 -26.55 -19.58
C ASP A 27 -17.54 -27.30 -18.57
N ILE A 28 -16.60 -26.59 -17.96
CA ILE A 28 -15.78 -27.13 -16.89
C ILE A 28 -16.77 -27.31 -15.74
N ALA A 29 -17.33 -28.51 -15.64
CA ALA A 29 -18.07 -28.93 -14.48
C ALA A 29 -17.21 -28.58 -13.25
N GLN A 30 -17.63 -27.54 -12.53
CA GLN A 30 -17.01 -27.20 -11.25
C GLN A 30 -17.19 -28.43 -10.35
N PRO A 31 -16.10 -29.01 -9.83
CA PRO A 31 -16.27 -30.03 -8.81
C PRO A 31 -17.07 -29.37 -7.66
N GLU A 32 -18.27 -29.87 -7.43
CA GLU A 32 -18.98 -29.55 -6.18
C GLU A 32 -18.07 -29.94 -5.03
N LEU A 33 -17.38 -28.92 -4.48
CA LEU A 33 -16.71 -29.05 -3.21
C LEU A 33 -17.82 -29.29 -2.19
N ASP A 34 -18.03 -30.55 -1.87
CA ASP A 34 -18.84 -30.96 -0.73
C ASP A 34 -18.18 -30.42 0.55
N LEU A 35 -18.49 -29.17 0.86
CA LEU A 35 -18.09 -28.53 2.09
C LEU A 35 -18.97 -29.13 3.22
N GLN A 36 -18.57 -30.30 3.68
CA GLN A 36 -19.11 -30.81 4.93
C GLN A 36 -18.78 -29.78 6.02
N PRO A 37 -19.78 -29.25 6.73
CA PRO A 37 -19.48 -28.37 7.85
C PRO A 37 -18.67 -29.16 8.89
N LEU A 38 -17.43 -28.77 9.10
CA LEU A 38 -16.63 -29.24 10.20
C LEU A 38 -17.27 -28.76 11.52
N THR A 39 -18.32 -29.42 11.93
CA THR A 39 -18.90 -29.26 13.26
C THR A 39 -17.95 -29.92 14.25
N GLY A 40 -17.17 -29.12 14.97
CA GLY A 40 -16.38 -29.65 16.09
C GLY A 40 -15.02 -29.06 16.35
N LEU A 41 -14.57 -28.06 15.60
CA LEU A 41 -13.40 -27.29 15.98
C LEU A 41 -13.83 -25.96 16.56
N ASP A 42 -14.03 -25.94 17.87
CA ASP A 42 -14.15 -24.71 18.65
C ASP A 42 -12.77 -24.02 18.63
N VAL A 43 -12.45 -23.39 17.49
CA VAL A 43 -11.29 -22.52 17.40
C VAL A 43 -11.68 -21.24 18.11
N SER A 44 -11.51 -21.26 19.42
CA SER A 44 -11.53 -20.06 20.23
C SER A 44 -10.36 -19.19 19.79
N ILE A 45 -10.54 -18.45 18.69
CA ILE A 45 -9.60 -17.40 18.32
C ILE A 45 -9.74 -16.36 19.42
N ALA A 46 -8.78 -16.37 20.34
CA ALA A 46 -8.64 -15.31 21.33
C ALA A 46 -8.52 -14.00 20.53
N LYS A 47 -9.62 -13.24 20.47
CA LYS A 47 -9.61 -11.91 19.90
C LYS A 47 -8.57 -11.10 20.67
N PRO A 48 -7.54 -10.55 20.05
CA PRO A 48 -6.64 -9.65 20.74
C PRO A 48 -7.49 -8.54 21.34
N LYS A 49 -7.40 -8.33 22.63
CA LYS A 49 -8.06 -7.23 23.32
C LYS A 49 -7.42 -5.94 22.82
N GLN A 50 -7.99 -5.41 21.75
CA GLN A 50 -7.62 -4.10 21.26
C GLN A 50 -8.42 -3.09 22.10
N ASN A 51 -7.74 -2.46 23.04
CA ASN A 51 -8.27 -1.31 23.76
C ASN A 51 -8.28 -0.13 22.78
N PHE A 52 -9.26 -0.10 21.89
CA PHE A 52 -9.55 1.08 21.10
C PHE A 52 -10.28 2.09 21.97
N LYS A 53 -9.62 3.20 22.28
CA LYS A 53 -10.35 4.39 22.73
C LYS A 53 -11.27 4.81 21.57
N ALA A 54 -12.57 4.69 21.76
CA ALA A 54 -13.56 5.14 20.82
C ALA A 54 -13.37 6.63 20.53
N GLY A 55 -13.14 7.01 19.28
CA GLY A 55 -13.10 8.41 18.88
C GLY A 55 -12.41 8.77 17.57
N GLY A 56 -11.96 7.82 16.78
CA GLY A 56 -11.44 8.09 15.45
C GLY A 56 -11.32 6.83 14.63
N SER A 57 -11.74 6.89 13.40
CA SER A 57 -11.48 5.81 12.43
C SER A 57 -9.98 5.77 12.12
N PHE A 58 -9.19 5.24 13.06
CA PHE A 58 -7.77 5.02 12.80
C PHE A 58 -7.65 3.81 11.88
N PHE A 59 -7.27 4.07 10.64
CA PHE A 59 -6.89 3.00 9.73
C PHE A 59 -5.62 2.35 10.25
N ARG A 60 -5.62 1.02 10.29
CA ARG A 60 -4.47 0.25 10.78
C ARG A 60 -3.25 0.50 9.89
N ASP A 61 -2.09 0.50 10.51
CA ASP A 61 -0.82 0.45 9.80
C ASP A 61 -0.85 -0.71 8.78
N GLY A 62 -0.63 -0.40 7.52
CA GLY A 62 -0.68 -1.36 6.41
C GLY A 62 -1.98 -1.42 5.61
N GLU A 63 -3.06 -0.74 6.01
CA GLU A 63 -4.28 -0.65 5.21
C GLU A 63 -4.09 0.18 3.95
N TYR A 64 -3.27 1.23 4.04
CA TYR A 64 -2.85 2.06 2.92
C TYR A 64 -1.37 1.85 2.63
N ILE A 65 -1.08 1.33 1.45
CA ILE A 65 0.29 1.08 1.00
C ILE A 65 0.72 2.23 0.09
N PRO A 66 1.81 2.93 0.42
CA PRO A 66 2.33 3.98 -0.45
C PRO A 66 2.81 3.41 -1.79
N LEU A 67 2.70 4.20 -2.87
CA LEU A 67 3.10 3.81 -4.22
C LEU A 67 4.61 3.52 -4.33
N PHE A 68 5.41 4.15 -3.50
CA PHE A 68 6.85 3.91 -3.40
C PHE A 68 7.33 4.08 -1.97
N LYS A 69 8.43 3.42 -1.66
CA LYS A 69 9.04 3.52 -0.33
C LYS A 69 9.82 4.83 -0.22
N VAL A 70 9.63 5.53 0.89
CA VAL A 70 10.42 6.67 1.28
C VAL A 70 11.25 6.29 2.50
N GLN A 71 12.56 6.39 2.40
CA GLN A 71 13.44 6.20 3.55
C GLN A 71 13.60 7.52 4.28
N PRO A 72 13.33 7.57 5.59
CA PRO A 72 13.61 8.74 6.39
C PRO A 72 15.12 8.92 6.55
N ILE A 73 15.53 10.18 6.66
CA ILE A 73 16.93 10.49 6.98
C ILE A 73 17.14 10.17 8.46
N TYR A 74 18.13 9.33 8.73
CA TYR A 74 18.46 8.97 10.11
C TYR A 74 18.88 10.21 10.90
N PRO A 75 18.27 10.49 12.07
CA PRO A 75 18.65 11.63 12.88
C PRO A 75 20.09 11.51 13.36
N ARG A 76 20.89 12.54 13.14
CA ARG A 76 22.31 12.52 13.48
C ARG A 76 22.58 12.19 14.96
N ARG A 77 21.81 12.76 15.87
CA ARG A 77 21.92 12.45 17.30
C ARG A 77 21.63 10.99 17.63
N ALA A 78 20.66 10.39 16.93
CA ALA A 78 20.36 8.98 17.10
C ALA A 78 21.48 8.09 16.54
N GLN A 79 22.05 8.47 15.39
CA GLN A 79 23.16 7.79 14.78
C GLN A 79 24.42 7.82 15.67
N GLU A 80 24.78 8.99 16.20
CA GLU A 80 25.93 9.15 17.11
C GLU A 80 25.81 8.33 18.40
N ARG A 81 24.58 8.12 18.87
CA ARG A 81 24.29 7.34 20.08
C ARG A 81 24.00 5.87 19.84
N GLY A 82 23.98 5.43 18.59
CA GLY A 82 23.57 4.08 18.25
C GLY A 82 22.10 3.75 18.59
N THR A 83 21.26 4.80 18.63
CA THR A 83 19.86 4.65 19.01
C THR A 83 19.03 4.21 17.82
N GLN A 84 18.35 3.08 17.92
CA GLN A 84 17.40 2.55 16.96
C GLN A 84 15.98 2.70 17.49
N GLY A 85 14.97 2.50 16.63
CA GLY A 85 13.58 2.56 17.05
C GLY A 85 12.62 2.71 15.89
N TYR A 86 11.45 3.23 16.19
CA TYR A 86 10.43 3.54 15.19
C TYR A 86 9.60 4.74 15.61
N ALA A 87 8.93 5.32 14.64
CA ALA A 87 7.93 6.34 14.89
C ALA A 87 6.70 6.11 14.02
N ILE A 88 5.55 6.40 14.57
CA ILE A 88 4.26 6.33 13.88
C ILE A 88 3.79 7.75 13.68
N VAL A 89 3.42 8.06 12.45
CA VAL A 89 2.83 9.34 12.06
C VAL A 89 1.40 9.13 11.60
N THR A 90 0.57 10.13 11.85
CA THR A 90 -0.76 10.21 11.28
C THR A 90 -0.78 11.27 10.19
N MET A 91 -1.57 11.06 9.16
CA MET A 91 -1.62 11.93 7.99
C MET A 91 -2.97 11.86 7.30
N THR A 92 -3.20 12.83 6.43
CA THR A 92 -4.34 12.83 5.51
C THR A 92 -3.85 12.55 4.10
N ILE A 93 -4.44 11.57 3.42
CA ILE A 93 -4.23 11.34 2.00
C ILE A 93 -5.23 12.20 1.25
N THR A 94 -4.73 13.10 0.40
CA THR A 94 -5.58 13.98 -0.40
C THR A 94 -6.26 13.24 -1.54
N ALA A 95 -7.24 13.87 -2.17
CA ALA A 95 -7.89 13.34 -3.37
C ALA A 95 -6.92 13.08 -4.53
N SER A 96 -5.77 13.76 -4.58
CA SER A 96 -4.71 13.55 -5.58
C SER A 96 -3.69 12.49 -5.19
N GLY A 97 -3.81 11.88 -4.00
CA GLY A 97 -2.86 10.88 -3.49
C GLY A 97 -1.63 11.46 -2.80
N THR A 98 -1.55 12.79 -2.65
CA THR A 98 -0.51 13.44 -1.85
C THR A 98 -0.84 13.36 -0.36
N VAL A 99 0.10 13.71 0.47
CA VAL A 99 -0.03 13.67 1.93
C VAL A 99 -0.03 15.09 2.48
N GLU A 100 -0.95 15.35 3.40
CA GLU A 100 -1.03 16.60 4.16
C GLU A 100 -1.35 16.32 5.64
N ASP A 101 -1.29 17.36 6.49
CA ASP A 101 -1.57 17.28 7.93
C ASP A 101 -0.79 16.17 8.66
N VAL A 102 0.49 16.05 8.34
CA VAL A 102 1.36 15.04 8.96
C VAL A 102 1.67 15.43 10.40
N GLN A 103 1.33 14.56 11.33
CA GLN A 103 1.59 14.72 12.76
C GLN A 103 2.28 13.47 13.31
N PRO A 104 3.31 13.62 14.14
CA PRO A 104 3.86 12.50 14.87
C PRO A 104 2.84 12.06 15.94
N LEU A 105 2.55 10.77 15.96
CA LEU A 105 1.62 10.19 16.92
C LEU A 105 2.37 9.54 18.07
N GLU A 106 3.29 8.65 17.76
CA GLU A 106 4.06 7.88 18.71
C GLU A 106 5.50 7.70 18.23
N GLY A 107 6.42 7.66 19.16
CA GLY A 107 7.82 7.36 18.90
C GLY A 107 8.40 6.48 19.99
N TYR A 108 9.19 5.50 19.61
CA TYR A 108 9.81 4.55 20.52
C TYR A 108 11.26 4.30 20.15
N CYS A 109 12.10 4.27 21.17
CA CYS A 109 13.50 3.89 21.07
C CYS A 109 13.70 2.47 21.59
N GLY A 110 14.46 1.69 20.87
CA GLY A 110 14.74 0.28 21.11
C GLY A 110 15.20 -0.40 19.84
N ASP A 111 15.70 -1.60 19.91
CA ASP A 111 16.14 -2.35 18.74
C ASP A 111 14.96 -3.08 18.07
N PRO A 112 14.47 -2.63 16.90
CA PRO A 112 13.33 -3.27 16.24
C PRO A 112 13.65 -4.66 15.69
N THR A 113 14.92 -5.04 15.63
CA THR A 113 15.36 -6.35 15.15
C THR A 113 15.42 -7.41 16.25
N ASN A 114 15.43 -6.97 17.50
CA ASN A 114 15.46 -7.86 18.65
C ASN A 114 14.06 -8.01 19.26
N PRO A 115 13.45 -9.21 19.23
CA PRO A 115 12.10 -9.44 19.75
C PRO A 115 12.00 -9.26 21.27
N GLU A 116 13.11 -9.32 21.99
CA GLU A 116 13.15 -9.14 23.45
C GLU A 116 13.38 -7.69 23.88
N THR A 117 13.46 -6.76 22.92
CA THR A 117 13.69 -5.35 23.23
C THR A 117 12.50 -4.73 23.93
N GLU A 118 12.78 -4.09 25.07
CA GLU A 118 11.84 -3.19 25.69
C GLU A 118 11.91 -1.79 25.01
N PHE A 119 10.84 -1.44 24.32
CA PHE A 119 10.73 -0.11 23.71
C PHE A 119 10.38 0.93 24.74
N ARG A 120 11.06 2.07 24.69
CA ARG A 120 10.81 3.24 25.54
C ARG A 120 10.28 4.39 24.71
N PRO A 121 9.26 5.11 25.16
CA PRO A 121 8.80 6.30 24.47
C PRO A 121 9.94 7.30 24.23
N CYS A 122 10.09 7.76 23.00
CA CYS A 122 11.07 8.78 22.66
C CYS A 122 10.60 9.60 21.46
N THR A 123 11.17 10.77 21.26
CA THR A 123 10.76 11.71 20.21
C THR A 123 11.84 11.94 19.16
N ILE A 124 13.01 11.29 19.31
CA ILE A 124 14.18 11.53 18.46
C ILE A 124 13.94 11.29 16.98
N PHE A 125 13.00 10.38 16.65
CA PHE A 125 12.65 10.01 15.28
C PHE A 125 11.48 10.78 14.70
N ASN A 126 10.73 11.53 15.51
CA ASN A 126 9.49 12.17 15.08
C ASN A 126 9.70 13.14 13.91
N SER A 127 10.69 14.02 13.99
CA SER A 127 10.95 15.00 12.95
C SER A 127 11.37 14.36 11.62
N ALA A 128 12.23 13.35 11.66
CA ALA A 128 12.66 12.62 10.47
C ALA A 128 11.50 11.87 9.81
N SER A 129 10.63 11.26 10.62
CA SER A 129 9.44 10.55 10.16
C SER A 129 8.41 11.50 9.53
N THR A 130 8.18 12.65 10.14
CA THR A 130 7.28 13.67 9.59
C THR A 130 7.75 14.16 8.23
N ARG A 131 9.04 14.48 8.08
CA ARG A 131 9.61 14.91 6.79
C ARG A 131 9.53 13.82 5.72
N ALA A 132 9.77 12.58 6.09
CA ALA A 132 9.66 11.45 5.17
C ALA A 132 8.21 11.22 4.74
N ALA A 133 7.27 11.31 5.67
CA ALA A 133 5.84 11.15 5.40
C ALA A 133 5.31 12.18 4.40
N GLN A 134 5.78 13.41 4.44
CA GLN A 134 5.40 14.45 3.48
C GLN A 134 5.76 14.12 2.03
N LYS A 135 6.70 13.21 1.81
CA LYS A 135 7.13 12.75 0.49
C LYS A 135 6.37 11.52 0.00
N LEU A 136 5.55 10.91 0.83
CA LEU A 136 4.76 9.74 0.47
C LEU A 136 3.71 10.07 -0.57
N LYS A 137 3.42 9.11 -1.43
CA LYS A 137 2.34 9.15 -2.42
C LYS A 137 1.51 7.88 -2.30
N TYR A 138 0.23 8.05 -2.33
CA TYR A 138 -0.74 6.97 -2.24
C TYR A 138 -1.66 6.95 -3.45
N LYS A 139 -2.29 5.81 -3.67
CA LYS A 139 -3.38 5.72 -4.61
C LYS A 139 -4.61 6.39 -3.98
N PRO A 140 -5.25 7.37 -4.67
CA PRO A 140 -6.44 8.02 -4.15
C PRO A 140 -7.57 7.02 -3.88
N LYS A 141 -8.33 7.24 -2.81
CA LYS A 141 -9.55 6.50 -2.57
C LYS A 141 -10.66 7.01 -3.48
N ILE A 142 -11.30 6.11 -4.20
CA ILE A 142 -12.44 6.43 -5.06
C ILE A 142 -13.73 5.99 -4.37
N VAL A 143 -14.65 6.92 -4.18
CA VAL A 143 -15.99 6.69 -3.64
C VAL A 143 -16.98 7.28 -4.63
N ASP A 144 -17.90 6.45 -5.13
CA ASP A 144 -18.92 6.85 -6.12
C ASP A 144 -18.33 7.57 -7.36
N GLY A 145 -17.17 7.10 -7.84
CA GLY A 145 -16.47 7.66 -8.99
C GLY A 145 -15.68 8.94 -8.72
N LYS A 146 -15.62 9.40 -7.47
CA LYS A 146 -14.89 10.60 -7.06
C LYS A 146 -13.72 10.25 -6.16
N ALA A 147 -12.55 10.87 -6.42
CA ALA A 147 -11.41 10.80 -5.53
C ALA A 147 -11.76 11.53 -4.20
N THR A 148 -11.60 10.82 -3.09
CA THR A 148 -12.00 11.28 -1.76
C THR A 148 -10.78 11.31 -0.84
N PRO A 149 -10.57 12.39 -0.07
CA PRO A 149 -9.53 12.44 0.95
C PRO A 149 -9.77 11.40 2.04
N VAL A 150 -8.70 10.90 2.65
CA VAL A 150 -8.74 9.96 3.78
C VAL A 150 -7.93 10.51 4.91
N GLU A 151 -8.57 10.79 6.03
CA GLU A 151 -7.96 11.30 7.25
C GLU A 151 -7.53 10.18 8.20
N GLY A 152 -6.57 10.46 9.07
CA GLY A 152 -6.16 9.55 10.11
C GLY A 152 -5.42 8.30 9.63
N VAL A 153 -4.76 8.38 8.49
CA VAL A 153 -3.93 7.29 7.97
C VAL A 153 -2.65 7.21 8.78
N LEU A 154 -2.32 6.02 9.24
CA LEU A 154 -1.11 5.76 10.01
C LEU A 154 0.00 5.19 9.14
N HIS A 155 1.22 5.65 9.37
CA HIS A 155 2.41 5.08 8.75
C HIS A 155 3.54 4.96 9.77
N ARG A 156 4.19 3.82 9.77
CA ARG A 156 5.30 3.52 10.66
C ARG A 156 6.62 3.62 9.91
N PHE A 157 7.54 4.42 10.44
CA PHE A 157 8.93 4.46 9.99
C PHE A 157 9.81 3.75 11.00
N THR A 158 10.62 2.83 10.53
CA THR A 158 11.55 2.06 11.37
C THR A 158 12.98 2.51 11.08
N PHE A 159 13.75 2.73 12.13
CA PHE A 159 15.14 3.19 12.10
C PHE A 159 16.05 2.10 12.65
N ILE A 160 16.75 1.45 11.76
CA ILE A 160 17.69 0.37 12.06
C ILE A 160 19.07 0.80 11.56
N MET A 161 20.09 0.56 12.38
CA MET A 161 21.47 0.76 11.95
C MET A 161 21.98 -0.50 11.29
N GLU A 162 22.53 -0.37 10.08
CA GLU A 162 23.24 -1.47 9.45
C GLU A 162 24.51 -1.78 10.25
N GLN A 163 24.59 -2.99 10.74
CA GLN A 163 25.83 -3.50 11.33
C GLN A 163 26.77 -3.90 10.18
N ASN A 164 27.80 -3.13 9.99
CA ASN A 164 28.89 -3.49 9.09
C ASN A 164 29.77 -4.59 9.72
#